data_9502c2cf5677c508f2d94f0944d31493
#
_entry.id   9502c2cf5677c508f2d94f0944d31493
#
_cell.length_a   1.000
_cell.length_b   1.000
_cell.length_c   1.000
_cell.angle_alpha   90.00
_cell.angle_beta   90.00
_cell.angle_gamma   90.00
#
_symmetry.space_group_name_H-M   'P 1'
#
loop_
_entity.id
_entity.type
_entity.pdbx_description
1 polymer ?
#
loop_
_entity_poly.entity_id
_entity_poly.type
_entity_poly.pdbx_seq_one_letter_code
_entity_poly.pdbx_strand_id
1 'polypeptide(L)'
;DDGARHIREALDRGAAAVLCRERPEEDGPWLVTPDPRRALALLSANWFGRPAEGLTLVGVTGTNGKTTTAFLIKDMLETVLRTRVGLIGTVQNMVGDEILPAGRTTPESYELQGLLRRMADGGCTHVVMEVSSHALAQSRVEGLTFQAGVFTNLTQDHLDYHGSMEAYRQAKGLLFRQCRRAVLNLDDPAGRWYGERVECPA
;
A
#
# COMPACT_ATOMS: atom_id res chain seq x y z
N ASP A 1 -13.15 1.89 12.38
CA ASP A 1 -13.46 3.09 13.19
C ASP A 1 -13.84 4.24 12.28
N ASP A 2 -14.91 4.93 12.63
CA ASP A 2 -15.32 6.13 11.93
C ASP A 2 -14.50 7.33 12.44
N GLY A 3 -13.64 7.88 11.57
CA GLY A 3 -12.82 9.04 11.90
C GLY A 3 -13.60 10.31 12.26
N ALA A 4 -14.89 10.35 11.96
CA ALA A 4 -15.77 11.48 12.31
C ALA A 4 -15.81 11.75 13.83
N ARG A 5 -15.59 10.73 14.66
CA ARG A 5 -15.52 10.88 16.12
C ARG A 5 -14.37 11.76 16.60
N HIS A 6 -13.32 11.92 15.80
CA HIS A 6 -12.11 12.66 16.15
C HIS A 6 -12.07 14.06 15.56
N ILE A 7 -13.11 14.49 14.85
CA ILE A 7 -13.17 15.81 14.21
C ILE A 7 -12.92 16.93 15.21
N ARG A 8 -13.65 16.92 16.33
CA ARG A 8 -13.56 17.93 17.38
C ARG A 8 -12.15 18.00 17.97
N GLU A 9 -11.58 16.86 18.31
CA GLU A 9 -10.22 16.76 18.82
C GLU A 9 -9.17 17.29 17.81
N ALA A 10 -9.33 17.00 16.53
CA ALA A 10 -8.44 17.49 15.50
C ALA A 10 -8.49 19.03 15.37
N LEU A 11 -9.68 19.61 15.42
CA LEU A 11 -9.86 21.07 15.39
C LEU A 11 -9.29 21.75 16.64
N ASP A 12 -9.53 21.18 17.81
CA ASP A 12 -8.99 21.68 19.08
C ASP A 12 -7.45 21.62 19.13
N ARG A 13 -6.85 20.69 18.38
CA ARG A 13 -5.40 20.57 18.16
C ARG A 13 -4.87 21.48 17.03
N GLY A 14 -5.71 22.31 16.44
CA GLY A 14 -5.33 23.28 15.42
C GLY A 14 -5.32 22.75 13.99
N ALA A 15 -6.10 21.71 13.66
CA ALA A 15 -6.29 21.31 12.29
C ALA A 15 -6.85 22.46 11.45
N ALA A 16 -6.14 22.83 10.38
CA ALA A 16 -6.55 23.91 9.49
C ALA A 16 -7.74 23.54 8.59
N ALA A 17 -7.94 22.24 8.34
CA ALA A 17 -9.07 21.71 7.59
C ALA A 17 -9.32 20.24 7.97
N VAL A 18 -10.55 19.79 7.76
CA VAL A 18 -10.97 18.39 7.96
C VAL A 18 -11.48 17.81 6.67
N LEU A 19 -10.91 16.70 6.25
CA LEU A 19 -11.34 15.93 5.09
C LEU A 19 -12.44 14.95 5.51
N CYS A 20 -13.63 15.09 4.97
CA CYS A 20 -14.81 14.30 5.35
C CYS A 20 -15.63 13.86 4.12
N ARG A 21 -16.48 12.86 4.31
CA ARG A 21 -17.38 12.37 3.26
C ARG A 21 -18.63 13.25 3.16
N GLU A 22 -19.16 13.65 4.29
CA GLU A 22 -20.35 14.47 4.40
C GLU A 22 -20.01 15.71 5.22
N ARG A 23 -20.58 16.84 4.84
CA ARG A 23 -20.37 18.10 5.54
C ARG A 23 -21.11 18.04 6.88
N PRO A 24 -20.44 18.24 8.03
CA PRO A 24 -21.10 18.40 9.31
C PRO A 24 -22.05 19.61 9.31
N GLU A 25 -23.09 19.59 10.15
CA GLU A 25 -24.04 20.70 10.28
C GLU A 25 -23.40 21.98 10.84
N GLU A 26 -22.36 21.82 11.66
CA GLU A 26 -21.60 22.93 12.25
C GLU A 26 -20.72 23.62 11.18
N ASP A 27 -20.57 24.94 11.29
CA ASP A 27 -19.62 25.67 10.43
C ASP A 27 -18.18 25.29 10.80
N GLY A 28 -17.36 25.07 9.76
CA GLY A 28 -15.97 24.66 9.94
C GLY A 28 -15.21 24.54 8.61
N PRO A 29 -13.91 24.28 8.67
CA PRO A 29 -13.05 24.18 7.49
C PRO A 29 -13.18 22.80 6.83
N TRP A 30 -14.31 22.50 6.24
CA TRP A 30 -14.64 21.21 5.67
C TRP A 30 -14.18 21.08 4.22
N LEU A 31 -13.41 20.01 3.94
CA LEU A 31 -13.09 19.53 2.60
C LEU A 31 -13.91 18.25 2.33
N VAL A 32 -14.98 18.38 1.55
CA VAL A 32 -15.89 17.26 1.29
C VAL A 32 -15.46 16.49 0.05
N THR A 33 -15.37 15.17 0.17
CA THR A 33 -15.04 14.25 -0.93
C THR A 33 -15.74 12.91 -0.74
N PRO A 34 -16.20 12.24 -1.81
CA PRO A 34 -16.85 10.95 -1.71
C PRO A 34 -15.92 9.84 -1.16
N ASP A 35 -14.60 10.01 -1.30
CA ASP A 35 -13.61 9.07 -0.77
C ASP A 35 -12.48 9.78 -0.03
N PRO A 36 -12.64 10.05 1.28
CA PRO A 36 -11.62 10.69 2.10
C PRO A 36 -10.32 9.89 2.21
N ARG A 37 -10.37 8.54 2.16
CA ARG A 37 -9.16 7.72 2.24
C ARG A 37 -8.31 7.83 0.98
N ARG A 38 -8.94 7.79 -0.18
CA ARG A 38 -8.28 8.04 -1.46
C ARG A 38 -7.69 9.44 -1.51
N ALA A 39 -8.45 10.44 -1.11
CA ALA A 39 -7.98 11.81 -1.08
C ALA A 39 -6.79 11.98 -0.11
N LEU A 40 -6.82 11.35 1.07
CA LEU A 40 -5.69 11.34 2.00
C LEU A 40 -4.43 10.75 1.37
N ALA A 41 -4.55 9.65 0.63
CA ALA A 41 -3.41 9.03 -0.03
C ALA A 41 -2.76 9.98 -1.04
N LEU A 42 -3.56 10.63 -1.89
CA LEU A 42 -3.07 11.58 -2.88
C LEU A 42 -2.49 12.87 -2.26
N LEU A 43 -3.13 13.38 -1.21
CA LEU A 43 -2.62 14.53 -0.45
C LEU A 43 -1.29 14.20 0.23
N SER A 44 -1.17 13.01 0.82
CA SER A 44 0.08 12.54 1.44
C SER A 44 1.20 12.43 0.41
N ALA A 45 0.91 11.87 -0.77
CA ALA A 45 1.89 11.81 -1.85
C ALA A 45 2.39 13.21 -2.25
N ASN A 46 1.49 14.16 -2.41
CA ASN A 46 1.84 15.54 -2.74
C ASN A 46 2.65 16.21 -1.62
N TRP A 47 2.26 16.00 -0.36
CA TRP A 47 2.95 16.56 0.81
C TRP A 47 4.42 16.14 0.88
N PHE A 48 4.70 14.87 0.60
CA PHE A 48 6.06 14.34 0.58
C PHE A 48 6.78 14.51 -0.77
N GLY A 49 6.22 15.27 -1.72
CA GLY A 49 6.84 15.55 -3.02
C GLY A 49 6.85 14.34 -3.96
N ARG A 50 5.83 13.48 -3.87
CA ARG A 50 5.62 12.30 -4.73
C ARG A 50 6.85 11.39 -4.85
N PRO A 51 7.41 10.92 -3.73
CA PRO A 51 8.67 10.17 -3.74
C PRO A 51 8.62 8.90 -4.59
N ALA A 52 7.44 8.30 -4.75
CA ALA A 52 7.25 7.10 -5.55
C ALA A 52 7.57 7.28 -7.05
N GLU A 53 7.51 8.51 -7.58
CA GLU A 53 7.84 8.78 -9.00
C GLU A 53 9.31 8.55 -9.32
N GLY A 54 10.20 8.67 -8.32
CA GLY A 54 11.64 8.40 -8.44
C GLY A 54 12.06 6.99 -8.04
N LEU A 55 11.10 6.13 -7.65
CA LEU A 55 11.36 4.78 -7.13
C LEU A 55 10.71 3.71 -8.02
N THR A 56 11.40 2.60 -8.22
CA THR A 56 10.81 1.42 -8.83
C THR A 56 10.16 0.56 -7.74
N LEU A 57 8.82 0.48 -7.74
CA LEU A 57 8.05 -0.23 -6.70
C LEU A 57 7.72 -1.65 -7.14
N VAL A 58 7.89 -2.62 -6.22
CA VAL A 58 7.39 -3.99 -6.34
C VAL A 58 6.45 -4.27 -5.19
N GLY A 59 5.20 -4.61 -5.50
CA GLY A 59 4.18 -4.95 -4.51
C GLY A 59 3.99 -6.46 -4.40
N VAL A 60 3.98 -6.99 -3.18
CA VAL A 60 3.75 -8.42 -2.92
C VAL A 60 2.46 -8.60 -2.15
N THR A 61 1.49 -9.32 -2.71
CA THR A 61 0.22 -9.65 -2.06
C THR A 61 0.00 -11.17 -2.00
N GLY A 62 -0.90 -11.59 -1.17
CA GLY A 62 -1.27 -12.99 -0.92
C GLY A 62 -1.68 -13.20 0.54
N THR A 63 -2.11 -14.40 0.90
CA THR A 63 -2.37 -14.73 2.30
C THR A 63 -1.06 -15.00 3.03
N ASN A 64 -0.26 -15.92 2.53
CA ASN A 64 1.00 -16.37 3.12
C ASN A 64 2.18 -16.08 2.19
N GLY A 65 3.39 -16.01 2.75
CA GLY A 65 4.64 -15.91 2.00
C GLY A 65 5.00 -14.48 1.55
N LYS A 66 4.19 -13.46 1.81
CA LYS A 66 4.50 -12.07 1.44
C LYS A 66 5.86 -11.62 1.96
N THR A 67 6.09 -11.78 3.25
CA THR A 67 7.33 -11.36 3.92
C THR A 67 8.54 -12.06 3.31
N THR A 68 8.52 -13.39 3.24
CA THR A 68 9.62 -14.16 2.65
C THR A 68 9.90 -13.73 1.21
N THR A 69 8.86 -13.61 0.40
CA THR A 69 8.99 -13.19 -1.00
C THR A 69 9.55 -11.77 -1.11
N ALA A 70 9.09 -10.85 -0.26
CA ALA A 70 9.57 -9.47 -0.27
C ALA A 70 11.05 -9.37 0.09
N PHE A 71 11.50 -10.11 1.10
CA PHE A 71 12.92 -10.18 1.47
C PHE A 71 13.78 -10.78 0.36
N LEU A 72 13.33 -11.90 -0.25
CA LEU A 72 14.06 -12.53 -1.36
C LEU A 72 14.19 -11.60 -2.57
N ILE A 73 13.12 -10.89 -2.93
CA ILE A 73 13.16 -9.93 -4.04
C ILE A 73 14.11 -8.78 -3.71
N LYS A 74 14.07 -8.23 -2.47
CA LYS A 74 15.00 -7.19 -2.03
C LYS A 74 16.45 -7.65 -2.18
N ASP A 75 16.80 -8.80 -1.63
CA ASP A 75 18.15 -9.36 -1.65
C ASP A 75 18.64 -9.61 -3.09
N MET A 76 17.79 -10.17 -3.95
CA MET A 76 18.08 -10.36 -5.37
C MET A 76 18.33 -9.02 -6.09
N LEU A 77 17.50 -8.00 -5.87
CA LEU A 77 17.67 -6.69 -6.50
C LEU A 77 18.95 -6.01 -6.04
N GLU A 78 19.29 -6.06 -4.75
CA GLU A 78 20.54 -5.50 -4.22
C GLU A 78 21.77 -6.20 -4.80
N THR A 79 21.73 -7.54 -4.87
CA THR A 79 22.83 -8.35 -5.38
C THR A 79 23.06 -8.10 -6.89
N VAL A 80 21.97 -8.14 -7.68
CA VAL A 80 22.08 -8.07 -9.15
C VAL A 80 22.32 -6.64 -9.63
N LEU A 81 21.59 -5.68 -9.06
CA LEU A 81 21.66 -4.28 -9.52
C LEU A 81 22.72 -3.46 -8.78
N ARG A 82 23.29 -3.99 -7.68
CA ARG A 82 24.26 -3.31 -6.82
C ARG A 82 23.77 -1.94 -6.37
N THR A 83 22.50 -1.87 -5.97
CA THR A 83 21.84 -0.63 -5.56
C THR A 83 21.17 -0.82 -4.19
N ARG A 84 20.84 0.27 -3.51
CA ARG A 84 20.08 0.21 -2.26
C ARG A 84 18.60 -0.02 -2.55
N VAL A 85 18.00 -0.95 -1.82
CA VAL A 85 16.58 -1.31 -1.94
C VAL A 85 15.86 -1.10 -0.62
N GLY A 86 14.74 -0.38 -0.65
CA GLY A 86 13.85 -0.24 0.48
C GLY A 86 12.97 -1.48 0.66
N LEU A 87 12.58 -1.77 1.90
CA LEU A 87 11.59 -2.79 2.24
C LEU A 87 10.51 -2.20 3.14
N ILE A 88 9.26 -2.52 2.84
CA ILE A 88 8.11 -2.20 3.71
C ILE A 88 7.36 -3.51 3.98
N GLY A 89 7.27 -3.92 5.24
CA GLY A 89 6.67 -5.21 5.55
C GLY A 89 6.27 -5.41 7.01
N THR A 90 5.77 -6.60 7.28
CA THR A 90 5.19 -6.99 8.57
C THR A 90 6.22 -6.97 9.71
N VAL A 91 7.41 -7.48 9.45
CA VAL A 91 8.44 -7.66 10.49
C VAL A 91 9.21 -6.37 10.74
N GLN A 92 9.59 -5.69 9.67
CA GLN A 92 10.36 -4.46 9.73
C GLN A 92 10.24 -3.68 8.41
N ASN A 93 10.56 -2.39 8.47
CA ASN A 93 10.83 -1.57 7.30
C ASN A 93 12.35 -1.41 7.18
N MET A 94 12.87 -1.21 5.96
CA MET A 94 14.31 -1.02 5.75
C MET A 94 14.58 0.08 4.72
N VAL A 95 15.60 0.88 4.97
CA VAL A 95 16.19 1.84 4.01
C VAL A 95 17.59 1.34 3.64
N GLY A 96 17.69 0.52 2.61
CA GLY A 96 18.89 -0.31 2.42
C GLY A 96 19.09 -1.24 3.62
N ASP A 97 20.20 -1.07 4.35
CA ASP A 97 20.54 -1.88 5.53
C ASP A 97 20.01 -1.30 6.85
N GLU A 98 19.51 -0.06 6.84
CA GLU A 98 18.95 0.57 8.03
C GLU A 98 17.58 -0.03 8.37
N ILE A 99 17.46 -0.63 9.55
CA ILE A 99 16.22 -1.25 10.04
C ILE A 99 15.37 -0.23 10.79
N LEU A 100 14.09 -0.18 10.46
CA LEU A 100 13.08 0.67 11.09
C LEU A 100 11.94 -0.20 11.64
N PRO A 101 11.31 0.17 12.76
CA PRO A 101 10.17 -0.58 13.28
C PRO A 101 9.01 -0.57 12.28
N ALA A 102 8.27 -1.67 12.23
CA ALA A 102 7.02 -1.78 11.49
C ALA A 102 5.84 -1.87 12.46
N GLY A 103 4.89 -0.97 12.34
CA GLY A 103 3.65 -1.01 13.09
C GLY A 103 2.54 -1.82 12.38
N ARG A 104 2.67 -2.01 11.08
CA ARG A 104 1.69 -2.71 10.21
C ARG A 104 2.40 -3.29 8.99
N THR A 105 1.80 -4.36 8.42
CA THR A 105 2.26 -4.94 7.15
C THR A 105 2.36 -3.90 6.03
N THR A 106 1.33 -3.05 5.94
CA THR A 106 1.29 -1.92 5.01
C THR A 106 0.86 -0.69 5.82
N PRO A 107 1.69 0.34 5.93
CA PRO A 107 1.38 1.55 6.69
C PRO A 107 0.15 2.31 6.18
N GLU A 108 -0.38 3.23 6.98
CA GLU A 108 -1.37 4.21 6.51
C GLU A 108 -0.73 5.16 5.48
N SER A 109 -1.54 5.79 4.65
CA SER A 109 -1.06 6.55 3.48
C SER A 109 0.00 7.61 3.83
N TYR A 110 -0.19 8.36 4.92
CA TYR A 110 0.77 9.39 5.34
C TYR A 110 2.11 8.79 5.76
N GLU A 111 2.08 7.75 6.59
CA GLU A 111 3.30 7.04 7.03
C GLU A 111 4.01 6.37 5.84
N LEU A 112 3.24 5.77 4.92
CA LEU A 112 3.77 5.14 3.71
C LEU A 112 4.55 6.13 2.85
N GLN A 113 3.97 7.30 2.56
CA GLN A 113 4.63 8.32 1.76
C GLN A 113 5.87 8.90 2.47
N GLY A 114 5.83 9.04 3.80
CA GLY A 114 6.99 9.43 4.60
C GLY A 114 8.13 8.41 4.52
N LEU A 115 7.82 7.11 4.58
CA LEU A 115 8.80 6.04 4.39
C LEU A 115 9.40 6.05 2.98
N LEU A 116 8.56 6.19 1.94
CA LEU A 116 9.03 6.29 0.56
C LEU A 116 9.94 7.50 0.36
N ARG A 117 9.61 8.65 0.98
CA ARG A 117 10.48 9.83 0.96
C ARG A 117 11.82 9.54 1.63
N ARG A 118 11.82 8.94 2.82
CA ARG A 118 13.05 8.54 3.51
C ARG A 118 13.90 7.56 2.70
N MET A 119 13.26 6.60 2.01
CA MET A 119 13.95 5.66 1.13
C MET A 119 14.59 6.37 -0.07
N ALA A 120 13.87 7.29 -0.71
CA ALA A 120 14.41 8.08 -1.81
C ALA A 120 15.59 8.96 -1.36
N ASP A 121 15.47 9.66 -0.24
CA ASP A 121 16.54 10.48 0.34
C ASP A 121 17.73 9.64 0.79
N GLY A 122 17.48 8.40 1.25
CA GLY A 122 18.50 7.41 1.60
C GLY A 122 19.18 6.74 0.39
N GLY A 123 18.86 7.16 -0.84
CA GLY A 123 19.48 6.67 -2.07
C GLY A 123 18.97 5.30 -2.53
N CYS A 124 17.79 4.86 -2.04
CA CYS A 124 17.14 3.68 -2.62
C CYS A 124 16.64 4.01 -4.03
N THR A 125 16.81 3.07 -4.95
CA THR A 125 16.27 3.15 -6.32
C THR A 125 15.05 2.27 -6.51
N HIS A 126 14.93 1.23 -5.69
CA HIS A 126 13.84 0.26 -5.70
C HIS A 126 13.25 0.13 -4.30
N VAL A 127 11.97 -0.21 -4.22
CA VAL A 127 11.28 -0.54 -2.98
C VAL A 127 10.43 -1.78 -3.19
N VAL A 128 10.61 -2.76 -2.33
CA VAL A 128 9.74 -3.94 -2.27
C VAL A 128 8.81 -3.78 -1.07
N MET A 129 7.51 -3.97 -1.28
CA MET A 129 6.57 -3.83 -0.17
C MET A 129 5.50 -4.90 -0.14
N GLU A 130 5.18 -5.33 1.07
CA GLU A 130 4.02 -6.17 1.32
C GLU A 130 2.74 -5.31 1.19
N VAL A 131 1.81 -5.74 0.35
CA VAL A 131 0.54 -5.03 0.13
C VAL A 131 -0.60 -5.91 0.62
N SER A 132 -1.13 -5.58 1.81
CA SER A 132 -2.24 -6.32 2.41
C SER A 132 -3.57 -6.00 1.74
N SER A 133 -4.52 -6.95 1.79
CA SER A 133 -5.88 -6.74 1.27
C SER A 133 -6.60 -5.58 1.97
N HIS A 134 -6.35 -5.38 3.27
CA HIS A 134 -6.86 -4.23 4.01
C HIS A 134 -6.33 -2.91 3.45
N ALA A 135 -5.02 -2.84 3.15
CA ALA A 135 -4.43 -1.63 2.59
C ALA A 135 -5.02 -1.28 1.22
N LEU A 136 -5.26 -2.29 0.39
CA LEU A 136 -5.90 -2.13 -0.91
C LEU A 136 -7.36 -1.68 -0.76
N ALA A 137 -8.15 -2.37 0.07
CA ALA A 137 -9.54 -2.01 0.32
C ALA A 137 -9.71 -0.62 0.98
N GLN A 138 -8.68 -0.16 1.71
CA GLN A 138 -8.67 1.13 2.40
C GLN A 138 -7.93 2.23 1.63
N SER A 139 -7.61 2.02 0.36
CA SER A 139 -6.91 2.99 -0.52
C SER A 139 -5.56 3.50 0.04
N ARG A 140 -4.89 2.73 0.92
CA ARG A 140 -3.62 3.17 1.53
C ARG A 140 -2.50 3.35 0.52
N VAL A 141 -2.54 2.57 -0.57
CA VAL A 141 -1.56 2.58 -1.66
C VAL A 141 -2.06 3.30 -2.91
N GLU A 142 -3.18 4.02 -2.80
CA GLU A 142 -3.75 4.76 -3.93
C GLU A 142 -2.75 5.81 -4.45
N GLY A 143 -2.67 5.92 -5.77
CA GLY A 143 -1.73 6.82 -6.45
C GLY A 143 -0.31 6.26 -6.59
N LEU A 144 -0.01 5.07 -6.06
CA LEU A 144 1.23 4.36 -6.37
C LEU A 144 1.10 3.60 -7.70
N THR A 145 2.21 3.55 -8.45
CA THR A 145 2.33 2.68 -9.63
C THR A 145 3.44 1.66 -9.35
N PHE A 146 3.09 0.38 -9.36
CA PHE A 146 4.04 -0.69 -9.19
C PHE A 146 4.60 -1.15 -10.54
N GLN A 147 5.91 -1.33 -10.63
CA GLN A 147 6.55 -1.95 -11.81
C GLN A 147 6.12 -3.41 -11.94
N ALA A 148 6.00 -4.11 -10.79
CA ALA A 148 5.48 -5.46 -10.73
C ALA A 148 4.60 -5.66 -9.48
N GLY A 149 3.50 -6.37 -9.65
CA GLY A 149 2.67 -6.90 -8.58
C GLY A 149 2.82 -8.42 -8.52
N VAL A 150 3.17 -8.94 -7.35
CA VAL A 150 3.41 -10.38 -7.13
C VAL A 150 2.27 -10.96 -6.30
N PHE A 151 1.68 -12.04 -6.77
CA PHE A 151 0.68 -12.82 -6.03
C PHE A 151 1.24 -14.17 -5.61
N THR A 152 1.21 -14.45 -4.31
CA THR A 152 1.73 -15.70 -3.75
C THR A 152 0.67 -16.79 -3.66
N ASN A 153 -0.41 -16.56 -2.91
CA ASN A 153 -1.51 -17.51 -2.71
C ASN A 153 -2.73 -16.86 -2.06
N LEU A 154 -3.86 -17.58 -2.07
CA LEU A 154 -5.09 -17.21 -1.38
C LEU A 154 -5.66 -18.37 -0.58
N THR A 155 -5.54 -18.30 0.73
CA THR A 155 -6.19 -19.24 1.67
C THR A 155 -7.14 -18.49 2.60
N GLN A 156 -7.98 -19.21 3.34
CA GLN A 156 -8.95 -18.58 4.24
C GLN A 156 -8.24 -17.75 5.32
N ASP A 157 -8.53 -16.45 5.33
CA ASP A 157 -8.06 -15.48 6.32
C ASP A 157 -8.90 -14.20 6.21
N HIS A 158 -8.91 -13.36 7.26
CA HIS A 158 -9.53 -12.03 7.28
C HIS A 158 -11.00 -11.99 6.80
N LEU A 159 -11.76 -13.07 7.00
CA LEU A 159 -13.19 -13.10 6.64
C LEU A 159 -14.06 -12.24 7.55
N ASP A 160 -13.60 -11.95 8.77
CA ASP A 160 -14.17 -10.98 9.70
C ASP A 160 -14.24 -9.57 9.08
N TYR A 161 -13.26 -9.23 8.23
CA TYR A 161 -13.21 -7.94 7.53
C TYR A 161 -13.84 -7.99 6.13
N HIS A 162 -13.52 -9.01 5.33
CA HIS A 162 -13.95 -9.09 3.94
C HIS A 162 -15.32 -9.73 3.74
N GLY A 163 -15.83 -10.46 4.74
CA GLY A 163 -17.12 -11.15 4.70
C GLY A 163 -17.16 -12.42 3.85
N SER A 164 -16.35 -12.53 2.79
CA SER A 164 -16.27 -13.70 1.92
C SER A 164 -14.91 -13.87 1.26
N MET A 165 -14.60 -15.10 0.84
CA MET A 165 -13.39 -15.39 0.06
C MET A 165 -13.38 -14.68 -1.30
N GLU A 166 -14.54 -14.47 -1.88
CA GLU A 166 -14.68 -13.71 -3.12
C GLU A 166 -14.28 -12.25 -2.94
N ALA A 167 -14.83 -11.57 -1.93
CA ALA A 167 -14.47 -10.20 -1.61
C ALA A 167 -12.98 -10.07 -1.22
N TYR A 168 -12.43 -11.05 -0.50
CA TYR A 168 -11.02 -11.10 -0.15
C TYR A 168 -10.13 -11.23 -1.39
N ARG A 169 -10.50 -12.11 -2.33
CA ARG A 169 -9.82 -12.25 -3.62
C ARG A 169 -9.88 -10.93 -4.42
N GLN A 170 -11.08 -10.35 -4.55
CA GLN A 170 -11.25 -9.07 -5.26
C GLN A 170 -10.42 -7.94 -4.64
N ALA A 171 -10.37 -7.85 -3.30
CA ALA A 171 -9.56 -6.85 -2.61
C ALA A 171 -8.06 -6.98 -2.95
N LYS A 172 -7.50 -8.20 -2.97
CA LYS A 172 -6.10 -8.40 -3.40
C LYS A 172 -5.89 -8.08 -4.87
N GLY A 173 -6.87 -8.36 -5.72
CA GLY A 173 -6.85 -8.05 -7.15
C GLY A 173 -6.70 -6.55 -7.46
N LEU A 174 -7.05 -5.67 -6.52
CA LEU A 174 -6.87 -4.22 -6.69
C LEU A 174 -5.40 -3.82 -6.90
N LEU A 175 -4.44 -4.61 -6.39
CA LEU A 175 -3.02 -4.38 -6.64
C LEU A 175 -2.71 -4.33 -8.14
N PHE A 176 -3.27 -5.25 -8.92
CA PHE A 176 -2.94 -5.38 -10.34
C PHE A 176 -3.48 -4.25 -11.21
N ARG A 177 -4.46 -3.48 -10.73
CA ARG A 177 -4.90 -2.25 -11.39
C ARG A 177 -3.88 -1.11 -11.30
N GLN A 178 -2.90 -1.24 -10.39
CA GLN A 178 -1.84 -0.27 -10.16
C GLN A 178 -0.47 -0.81 -10.60
N CYS A 179 -0.43 -1.95 -11.31
CA CYS A 179 0.80 -2.60 -11.75
C CYS A 179 1.00 -2.46 -13.25
N ARG A 180 2.26 -2.34 -13.65
CA ARG A 180 2.67 -2.44 -15.05
C ARG A 180 2.80 -3.90 -15.51
N ARG A 181 3.10 -4.81 -14.58
CA ARG A 181 3.19 -6.26 -14.82
C ARG A 181 2.66 -7.03 -13.62
N ALA A 182 2.07 -8.18 -13.87
CA ALA A 182 1.68 -9.14 -12.83
C ALA A 182 2.61 -10.36 -12.85
N VAL A 183 2.93 -10.86 -11.66
CA VAL A 183 3.61 -12.15 -11.47
C VAL A 183 2.69 -13.00 -10.60
N LEU A 184 2.14 -14.04 -11.18
CA LEU A 184 1.06 -14.81 -10.58
C LEU A 184 1.48 -16.25 -10.32
N ASN A 185 1.22 -16.74 -9.11
CA ASN A 185 1.33 -18.16 -8.82
C ASN A 185 0.16 -18.92 -9.45
N LEU A 186 0.40 -19.61 -10.55
CA LEU A 186 -0.62 -20.35 -11.29
C LEU A 186 -0.98 -21.72 -10.65
N ASP A 187 -0.23 -22.18 -9.66
CA ASP A 187 -0.61 -23.36 -8.87
C ASP A 187 -1.80 -23.06 -7.96
N ASP A 188 -2.00 -21.80 -7.59
CA ASP A 188 -3.16 -21.34 -6.82
C ASP A 188 -4.35 -21.02 -7.75
N PRO A 189 -5.56 -21.50 -7.44
CA PRO A 189 -6.75 -21.19 -8.24
C PRO A 189 -7.04 -19.68 -8.39
N ALA A 190 -6.73 -18.87 -7.35
CA ALA A 190 -6.90 -17.43 -7.45
C ALA A 190 -5.86 -16.80 -8.39
N GLY A 191 -4.65 -17.36 -8.48
CA GLY A 191 -3.64 -16.91 -9.45
C GLY A 191 -4.11 -17.13 -10.89
N ARG A 192 -4.68 -18.28 -11.21
CA ARG A 192 -5.31 -18.53 -12.52
C ARG A 192 -6.46 -17.57 -12.79
N TRP A 193 -7.31 -17.32 -11.79
CA TRP A 193 -8.43 -16.39 -11.92
C TRP A 193 -7.96 -14.95 -12.19
N TYR A 194 -6.85 -14.50 -11.57
CA TYR A 194 -6.25 -13.20 -11.89
C TYR A 194 -5.68 -13.19 -13.31
N GLY A 195 -4.98 -14.24 -13.75
CA GLY A 195 -4.37 -14.33 -15.08
C GLY A 195 -5.36 -14.13 -16.23
N GLU A 196 -6.63 -14.49 -16.02
CA GLU A 196 -7.70 -14.26 -17.01
C GLU A 196 -8.28 -12.83 -16.97
N ARG A 197 -7.97 -12.00 -15.95
CA ARG A 197 -8.70 -10.76 -15.64
C ARG A 197 -7.84 -9.55 -15.42
N VAL A 198 -6.52 -9.70 -15.23
CA VAL A 198 -5.62 -8.56 -15.09
C VAL A 198 -5.41 -7.89 -16.44
N GLU A 199 -5.47 -6.56 -16.45
CA GLU A 199 -5.29 -5.76 -17.66
C GLU A 199 -3.82 -5.54 -18.00
N CYS A 200 -2.93 -5.66 -17.00
CA CYS A 200 -1.48 -5.58 -17.22
C CYS A 200 -0.90 -6.92 -17.69
N PRO A 201 0.20 -6.95 -18.46
CA PRO A 201 0.90 -8.18 -18.82
C PRO A 201 1.25 -9.03 -17.59
N ALA A 202 0.96 -10.34 -17.67
CA ALA A 202 1.22 -11.33 -16.62
C ALA A 202 2.30 -12.31 -17.04
#